data_4cd5e9279fec0a72204107b2ef806e89
#
_entry.id   4cd5e9279fec0a72204107b2ef806e89
#
_cell.length_a   1.000
_cell.length_b   1.000
_cell.length_c   1.000
_cell.angle_alpha   90.00
_cell.angle_beta   90.00
_cell.angle_gamma   90.00
#
_symmetry.space_group_name_H-M   'P 1'
#
loop_
_entity.id
_entity.type
_entity.pdbx_description
1 polymer ?
#
loop_
_entity_poly.entity_id
_entity_poly.type
_entity_poly.pdbx_seq_one_letter_code
_entity_poly.pdbx_strand_id
1 'polypeptide(L)'
;MNFGLSDEQELLQETVRGFCANECPPTRLRELFDASSGHDASLWKGLAELGVLGLIVPEAYGGAGLEVLDLALVAEVMGQAALPGPFFGHQLVSIALASAGSEEQKRAWLPRLASGEAIGAVALAEDAAAWEPESFRARVDGNRVSGSKCFAPNAGVADLLLVGVAGGGLALVERGDAGVSIADQNGVDRTRPISRVELSGARCEPLSGGAQTARHVRDAGLCVLAADAFGAASKLLQITLDYTGTRQQFGSPLT
;
A
#
# COMPACT_ATOMS: atom_id res chain seq x y z
N MET A 1 23.94 -11.38 -18.85
CA MET A 1 22.92 -10.82 -17.95
C MET A 1 22.12 -11.99 -17.41
N ASN A 2 22.05 -12.14 -16.11
CA ASN A 2 21.14 -13.09 -15.48
C ASN A 2 19.79 -12.35 -15.30
N PHE A 3 18.71 -12.89 -15.87
CA PHE A 3 17.35 -12.35 -15.75
C PHE A 3 16.52 -13.09 -14.68
N GLY A 4 17.11 -14.06 -13.99
CA GLY A 4 16.48 -14.74 -12.86
C GLY A 4 16.57 -13.91 -11.58
N LEU A 5 15.75 -14.28 -10.60
CA LEU A 5 15.82 -13.72 -9.25
C LEU A 5 17.14 -14.12 -8.58
N SER A 6 17.58 -13.35 -7.59
CA SER A 6 18.66 -13.78 -6.70
C SER A 6 18.12 -14.75 -5.66
N ASP A 7 19.04 -15.50 -5.01
CA ASP A 7 18.67 -16.45 -3.96
C ASP A 7 17.94 -15.74 -2.79
N GLU A 8 18.32 -14.48 -2.48
CA GLU A 8 17.67 -13.66 -1.46
C GLU A 8 16.25 -13.25 -1.89
N GLN A 9 16.04 -12.93 -3.16
CA GLN A 9 14.73 -12.57 -3.71
C GLN A 9 13.79 -13.77 -3.73
N GLU A 10 14.28 -14.95 -4.11
CA GLU A 10 13.52 -16.20 -4.05
C GLU A 10 13.11 -16.52 -2.60
N LEU A 11 14.06 -16.42 -1.65
CA LEU A 11 13.80 -16.65 -0.23
C LEU A 11 12.78 -15.65 0.33
N LEU A 12 12.86 -14.37 -0.07
CA LEU A 12 11.88 -13.35 0.32
C LEU A 12 10.47 -13.74 -0.14
N GLN A 13 10.30 -14.11 -1.41
CA GLN A 13 9.01 -14.57 -1.93
C GLN A 13 8.51 -15.83 -1.22
N GLU A 14 9.36 -16.83 -0.98
CA GLU A 14 8.97 -18.05 -0.27
C GLU A 14 8.53 -17.77 1.16
N THR A 15 9.24 -16.89 1.86
CA THR A 15 8.90 -16.50 3.23
C THR A 15 7.52 -15.84 3.29
N VAL A 16 7.26 -14.87 2.41
CA VAL A 16 5.95 -14.19 2.35
C VAL A 16 4.85 -15.14 1.90
N ARG A 17 5.12 -16.04 0.97
CA ARG A 17 4.16 -17.07 0.52
C ARG A 17 3.78 -18.01 1.66
N GLY A 18 4.76 -18.47 2.42
CA GLY A 18 4.53 -19.29 3.61
C GLY A 18 3.67 -18.57 4.65
N PHE A 19 3.97 -17.32 4.92
CA PHE A 19 3.17 -16.48 5.80
C PHE A 19 1.71 -16.36 5.32
N CYS A 20 1.50 -15.98 4.07
CA CYS A 20 0.15 -15.83 3.52
C CYS A 20 -0.65 -17.14 3.58
N ALA A 21 -0.03 -18.27 3.27
CA ALA A 21 -0.68 -19.57 3.32
C ALA A 21 -1.11 -19.98 4.74
N ASN A 22 -0.31 -19.66 5.74
CA ASN A 22 -0.56 -20.04 7.13
C ASN A 22 -1.52 -19.07 7.82
N GLU A 23 -1.31 -17.74 7.67
CA GLU A 23 -2.00 -16.73 8.45
C GLU A 23 -3.26 -16.16 7.75
N CYS A 24 -3.36 -16.28 6.43
CA CYS A 24 -4.50 -15.80 5.66
C CYS A 24 -5.03 -16.85 4.65
N PRO A 25 -5.39 -18.07 5.10
CA PRO A 25 -6.04 -19.04 4.22
C PRO A 25 -7.39 -18.51 3.71
N PRO A 26 -7.98 -19.10 2.66
CA PRO A 26 -9.23 -18.61 2.06
C PRO A 26 -10.42 -18.47 3.03
N THR A 27 -10.46 -19.29 4.08
CA THR A 27 -11.46 -19.16 5.16
C THR A 27 -11.30 -17.87 5.93
N ARG A 28 -10.07 -17.54 6.33
CA ARG A 28 -9.74 -16.30 7.05
C ARG A 28 -9.97 -15.07 6.17
N LEU A 29 -9.57 -15.15 4.89
CA LEU A 29 -9.83 -14.08 3.93
C LEU A 29 -11.33 -13.76 3.82
N ARG A 30 -12.20 -14.77 3.82
CA ARG A 30 -13.65 -14.59 3.78
C ARG A 30 -14.18 -13.91 5.06
N GLU A 31 -13.68 -14.29 6.23
CA GLU A 31 -14.03 -13.62 7.49
C GLU A 31 -13.66 -12.14 7.45
N LEU A 32 -12.46 -11.81 6.95
CA LEU A 32 -11.99 -10.42 6.83
C LEU A 32 -12.80 -9.62 5.80
N PHE A 33 -13.22 -10.26 4.70
CA PHE A 33 -14.13 -9.66 3.73
C PHE A 33 -15.47 -9.31 4.37
N ASP A 34 -16.03 -10.21 5.18
CA ASP A 34 -17.31 -9.98 5.86
C ASP A 34 -17.20 -8.92 6.97
N ALA A 35 -16.09 -8.86 7.67
CA ALA A 35 -15.81 -7.85 8.68
C ALA A 35 -15.67 -6.42 8.11
N SER A 36 -15.30 -6.29 6.82
CA SER A 36 -15.15 -5.01 6.11
C SER A 36 -14.17 -4.02 6.73
N SER A 37 -13.33 -4.45 7.67
CA SER A 37 -12.34 -3.57 8.32
C SER A 37 -11.15 -3.25 7.44
N GLY A 38 -10.85 -4.13 6.47
CA GLY A 38 -9.67 -4.05 5.61
C GLY A 38 -8.34 -4.03 6.38
N HIS A 39 -8.38 -4.32 7.67
CA HIS A 39 -7.21 -4.39 8.54
C HIS A 39 -7.37 -5.47 9.59
N ASP A 40 -6.33 -6.25 9.75
CA ASP A 40 -6.20 -7.25 10.80
C ASP A 40 -4.86 -7.02 11.54
N ALA A 41 -4.94 -6.73 12.82
CA ALA A 41 -3.77 -6.40 13.63
C ALA A 41 -2.78 -7.56 13.76
N SER A 42 -3.25 -8.81 13.70
CA SER A 42 -2.38 -9.98 13.77
C SER A 42 -1.60 -10.20 12.48
N LEU A 43 -2.26 -10.05 11.32
CA LEU A 43 -1.59 -10.07 10.03
C LEU A 43 -0.58 -8.93 9.89
N TRP A 44 -0.96 -7.72 10.32
CA TRP A 44 -0.06 -6.56 10.29
C TRP A 44 1.19 -6.78 11.16
N LYS A 45 1.00 -7.27 12.37
CA LYS A 45 2.10 -7.61 13.27
C LYS A 45 3.01 -8.69 12.68
N GLY A 46 2.44 -9.75 12.09
CA GLY A 46 3.22 -10.80 11.44
C GLY A 46 4.06 -10.28 10.26
N LEU A 47 3.51 -9.38 9.43
CA LEU A 47 4.28 -8.72 8.36
C LEU A 47 5.42 -7.85 8.94
N ALA A 48 5.19 -7.18 10.08
CA ALA A 48 6.23 -6.42 10.76
C ALA A 48 7.35 -7.32 11.28
N GLU A 49 7.01 -8.44 11.93
CA GLU A 49 7.97 -9.44 12.44
C GLU A 49 8.80 -10.08 11.32
N LEU A 50 8.25 -10.21 10.11
CA LEU A 50 8.98 -10.63 8.92
C LEU A 50 9.85 -9.53 8.30
N GLY A 51 9.80 -8.30 8.81
CA GLY A 51 10.51 -7.15 8.24
C GLY A 51 9.90 -6.60 6.94
N VAL A 52 8.77 -7.12 6.50
CA VAL A 52 8.14 -6.77 5.21
C VAL A 52 7.66 -5.33 5.16
N LEU A 53 7.30 -4.74 6.29
CA LEU A 53 6.86 -3.35 6.36
C LEU A 53 8.02 -2.36 6.17
N GLY A 54 9.24 -2.76 6.54
CA GLY A 54 10.45 -1.94 6.44
C GLY A 54 11.30 -2.20 5.19
N LEU A 55 10.82 -2.93 4.19
CA LEU A 55 11.64 -3.31 3.01
C LEU A 55 12.34 -2.12 2.37
N ILE A 56 11.60 -1.06 2.09
CA ILE A 56 12.05 0.17 1.42
C ILE A 56 12.73 1.16 2.38
N VAL A 57 12.51 1.03 3.68
CA VAL A 57 13.06 1.94 4.67
C VAL A 57 14.58 1.73 4.75
N PRO A 58 15.40 2.80 4.68
CA PRO A 58 16.85 2.66 4.79
C PRO A 58 17.27 2.02 6.13
N GLU A 59 18.36 1.26 6.12
CA GLU A 59 18.91 0.58 7.30
C GLU A 59 19.16 1.54 8.49
N ALA A 60 19.57 2.77 8.20
CA ALA A 60 19.79 3.81 9.21
C ALA A 60 18.52 4.15 10.03
N TYR A 61 17.35 3.78 9.55
CA TYR A 61 16.04 3.96 10.20
C TYR A 61 15.35 2.63 10.54
N GLY A 62 16.11 1.53 10.57
CA GLY A 62 15.61 0.22 11.00
C GLY A 62 14.90 -0.60 9.93
N GLY A 63 15.02 -0.25 8.66
CA GLY A 63 14.52 -1.03 7.53
C GLY A 63 15.58 -1.90 6.87
N ALA A 64 15.23 -2.50 5.73
CA ALA A 64 16.10 -3.36 4.95
C ALA A 64 16.86 -2.63 3.81
N GLY A 65 16.46 -1.41 3.45
CA GLY A 65 17.09 -0.60 2.41
C GLY A 65 16.99 -1.21 1.01
N LEU A 66 15.98 -2.05 0.76
CA LEU A 66 15.77 -2.72 -0.52
C LEU A 66 15.13 -1.79 -1.56
N GLU A 67 14.98 -2.28 -2.79
CA GLU A 67 14.50 -1.49 -3.92
C GLU A 67 13.03 -1.78 -4.25
N VAL A 68 12.45 -0.97 -5.16
CA VAL A 68 11.07 -1.16 -5.64
C VAL A 68 10.87 -2.52 -6.31
N LEU A 69 11.90 -3.12 -6.88
CA LEU A 69 11.85 -4.47 -7.45
C LEU A 69 11.51 -5.50 -6.36
N ASP A 70 12.19 -5.46 -5.23
CA ASP A 70 11.96 -6.40 -4.12
C ASP A 70 10.55 -6.22 -3.54
N LEU A 71 10.11 -4.96 -3.45
CA LEU A 71 8.74 -4.63 -3.06
C LEU A 71 7.70 -5.19 -4.03
N ALA A 72 7.96 -5.13 -5.34
CA ALA A 72 7.09 -5.69 -6.36
C ALA A 72 7.00 -7.23 -6.26
N LEU A 73 8.12 -7.91 -5.97
CA LEU A 73 8.15 -9.36 -5.75
C LEU A 73 7.27 -9.78 -4.55
N VAL A 74 7.29 -9.00 -3.48
CA VAL A 74 6.41 -9.21 -2.32
C VAL A 74 4.95 -8.92 -2.69
N ALA A 75 4.68 -7.83 -3.40
CA ALA A 75 3.34 -7.47 -3.82
C ALA A 75 2.71 -8.53 -4.74
N GLU A 76 3.47 -9.16 -5.62
CA GLU A 76 3.03 -10.29 -6.43
C GLU A 76 2.52 -11.45 -5.57
N VAL A 77 3.28 -11.85 -4.55
CA VAL A 77 2.89 -12.93 -3.63
C VAL A 77 1.65 -12.54 -2.82
N MET A 78 1.57 -11.29 -2.36
CA MET A 78 0.38 -10.78 -1.66
C MET A 78 -0.85 -10.77 -2.56
N GLY A 79 -0.69 -10.40 -3.83
CA GLY A 79 -1.74 -10.47 -4.84
C GLY A 79 -2.25 -11.90 -5.07
N GLN A 80 -1.34 -12.89 -5.17
CA GLN A 80 -1.70 -14.31 -5.27
C GLN A 80 -2.56 -14.77 -4.10
N ALA A 81 -2.29 -14.27 -2.90
CA ALA A 81 -3.02 -14.58 -1.68
C ALA A 81 -4.26 -13.71 -1.46
N ALA A 82 -4.46 -12.66 -2.27
CA ALA A 82 -5.44 -11.59 -2.05
C ALA A 82 -5.32 -10.99 -0.62
N LEU A 83 -4.09 -10.85 -0.11
CA LEU A 83 -3.84 -10.45 1.27
C LEU A 83 -4.43 -9.05 1.54
N PRO A 84 -5.30 -8.90 2.56
CA PRO A 84 -5.86 -7.61 2.92
C PRO A 84 -4.86 -6.75 3.70
N GLY A 85 -5.16 -5.45 3.80
CA GLY A 85 -4.41 -4.55 4.68
C GLY A 85 -3.79 -3.35 3.98
N PRO A 86 -3.22 -2.43 4.77
CA PRO A 86 -2.75 -1.13 4.29
C PRO A 86 -1.37 -1.14 3.62
N PHE A 87 -0.85 -2.31 3.23
CA PHE A 87 0.52 -2.48 2.72
C PHE A 87 0.87 -1.51 1.59
N PHE A 88 0.03 -1.39 0.58
CA PHE A 88 0.28 -0.54 -0.58
C PHE A 88 0.53 0.93 -0.20
N GLY A 89 -0.41 1.56 0.50
CA GLY A 89 -0.29 2.96 0.92
C GLY A 89 0.88 3.17 1.88
N HIS A 90 1.11 2.24 2.77
CA HIS A 90 2.19 2.25 3.74
C HIS A 90 3.58 2.29 3.07
N GLN A 91 3.80 1.44 2.06
CA GLN A 91 5.07 1.44 1.32
C GLN A 91 5.27 2.75 0.54
N LEU A 92 4.23 3.33 -0.04
CA LEU A 92 4.35 4.60 -0.76
C LEU A 92 4.67 5.77 0.16
N VAL A 93 4.14 5.79 1.39
CA VAL A 93 4.53 6.77 2.42
C VAL A 93 6.02 6.59 2.78
N SER A 94 6.48 5.36 2.94
CA SER A 94 7.88 5.05 3.24
C SER A 94 8.81 5.50 2.09
N ILE A 95 8.44 5.24 0.83
CA ILE A 95 9.18 5.71 -0.36
C ILE A 95 9.26 7.24 -0.40
N ALA A 96 8.14 7.93 -0.16
CA ALA A 96 8.09 9.38 -0.16
C ALA A 96 9.00 9.99 0.90
N LEU A 97 8.92 9.47 2.13
CA LEU A 97 9.75 9.91 3.24
C LEU A 97 11.24 9.62 3.00
N ALA A 98 11.58 8.41 2.58
CA ALA A 98 12.97 8.02 2.33
C ALA A 98 13.61 8.90 1.26
N SER A 99 12.87 9.23 0.19
CA SER A 99 13.38 10.00 -0.95
C SER A 99 13.38 11.52 -0.72
N ALA A 100 12.41 12.06 0.01
CA ALA A 100 12.15 13.51 0.03
C ALA A 100 11.85 14.10 1.42
N GLY A 101 11.79 13.27 2.46
CA GLY A 101 11.63 13.74 3.83
C GLY A 101 12.85 14.48 4.35
N SER A 102 12.66 15.48 5.21
CA SER A 102 13.75 16.05 6.00
C SER A 102 14.30 15.01 6.98
N GLU A 103 15.50 15.23 7.49
CA GLU A 103 16.08 14.31 8.49
C GLU A 103 15.22 14.19 9.76
N GLU A 104 14.53 15.26 10.13
CA GLU A 104 13.60 15.26 11.25
C GLU A 104 12.37 14.38 10.95
N GLN A 105 11.75 14.54 9.78
CA GLN A 105 10.63 13.73 9.32
C GLN A 105 11.00 12.25 9.20
N LYS A 106 12.17 11.95 8.64
CA LYS A 106 12.68 10.57 8.53
C LYS A 106 12.84 9.91 9.89
N ARG A 107 13.50 10.60 10.82
CA ARG A 107 13.72 10.09 12.19
C ARG A 107 12.43 9.91 12.98
N ALA A 108 11.44 10.77 12.75
CA ALA A 108 10.17 10.70 13.44
C ALA A 108 9.31 9.52 12.93
N TRP A 109 9.32 9.25 11.64
CA TRP A 109 8.34 8.36 11.02
C TRP A 109 8.90 7.04 10.50
N LEU A 110 10.06 7.02 9.85
CA LEU A 110 10.55 5.79 9.21
C LEU A 110 10.74 4.61 10.17
N PRO A 111 11.28 4.78 11.39
CA PRO A 111 11.39 3.65 12.33
C PRO A 111 10.03 3.08 12.74
N ARG A 112 9.04 3.94 12.94
CA ARG A 112 7.68 3.55 13.32
C ARG A 112 6.94 2.87 12.17
N LEU A 113 7.18 3.31 10.93
CA LEU A 113 6.66 2.63 9.75
C LEU A 113 7.35 1.27 9.57
N ALA A 114 8.67 1.19 9.65
CA ALA A 114 9.39 -0.07 9.50
C ALA A 114 8.98 -1.15 10.51
N SER A 115 8.74 -0.74 11.77
CA SER A 115 8.28 -1.64 12.83
C SER A 115 6.77 -1.96 12.79
N GLY A 116 5.99 -1.27 11.94
CA GLY A 116 4.54 -1.39 11.90
C GLY A 116 3.82 -0.71 13.07
N GLU A 117 4.52 0.04 13.94
CA GLU A 117 3.92 0.86 15.00
C GLU A 117 3.00 1.95 14.43
N ALA A 118 3.40 2.53 13.29
CA ALA A 118 2.57 3.47 12.56
C ALA A 118 2.18 2.90 11.18
N ILE A 119 0.98 3.23 10.74
CA ILE A 119 0.44 2.86 9.44
C ILE A 119 0.39 4.10 8.54
N GLY A 120 0.98 3.99 7.35
CA GLY A 120 0.89 5.01 6.31
C GLY A 120 -0.24 4.74 5.32
N ALA A 121 -0.89 5.79 4.82
CA ALA A 121 -1.81 5.71 3.69
C ALA A 121 -1.63 6.89 2.74
N VAL A 122 -2.00 6.69 1.48
CA VAL A 122 -1.92 7.74 0.45
C VAL A 122 -3.30 8.37 0.21
N ALA A 123 -3.33 9.69 0.04
CA ALA A 123 -4.51 10.47 -0.29
C ALA A 123 -4.15 11.40 -1.47
N LEU A 124 -4.07 10.85 -2.66
CA LEU A 124 -3.57 11.54 -3.87
C LEU A 124 -4.70 11.99 -4.78
N ALA A 125 -5.63 11.07 -5.12
CA ALA A 125 -6.68 11.32 -6.08
C ALA A 125 -7.72 12.32 -5.54
N GLU A 126 -8.25 13.11 -6.47
CA GLU A 126 -9.42 13.98 -6.27
C GLU A 126 -10.57 13.50 -7.16
N ASP A 127 -11.57 14.32 -7.35
CA ASP A 127 -12.75 13.95 -8.16
C ASP A 127 -12.33 13.42 -9.55
N ALA A 128 -13.09 12.47 -10.07
CA ALA A 128 -12.92 11.88 -11.40
C ALA A 128 -11.57 11.14 -11.62
N ALA A 129 -10.97 10.57 -10.58
CA ALA A 129 -9.75 9.79 -10.66
C ALA A 129 -8.52 10.54 -11.20
N ALA A 130 -8.44 11.84 -10.96
CA ALA A 130 -7.28 12.64 -11.29
C ALA A 130 -6.19 12.41 -10.24
N TRP A 131 -5.25 11.53 -10.53
CA TRP A 131 -4.12 11.15 -9.65
C TRP A 131 -2.75 11.63 -10.17
N GLU A 132 -2.74 12.31 -11.31
CA GLU A 132 -1.52 12.91 -11.83
C GLU A 132 -1.10 14.09 -10.92
N PRO A 133 0.20 14.24 -10.60
CA PRO A 133 0.66 15.30 -9.69
C PRO A 133 0.20 16.69 -10.11
N GLU A 134 0.15 16.95 -11.41
CA GLU A 134 -0.29 18.22 -11.98
C GLU A 134 -1.79 18.52 -11.74
N SER A 135 -2.57 17.50 -11.41
CA SER A 135 -4.01 17.62 -11.15
C SER A 135 -4.35 17.88 -9.68
N PHE A 136 -3.39 17.80 -8.75
CA PHE A 136 -3.63 17.98 -7.33
C PHE A 136 -4.12 19.40 -7.02
N ARG A 137 -5.18 19.51 -6.22
CA ARG A 137 -5.85 20.79 -5.93
C ARG A 137 -5.90 21.15 -4.45
N ALA A 138 -5.60 20.20 -3.52
CA ALA A 138 -5.55 20.52 -2.11
C ALA A 138 -4.52 21.64 -1.86
N ARG A 139 -4.93 22.70 -1.16
CA ARG A 139 -4.12 23.91 -1.01
C ARG A 139 -3.40 23.92 0.33
N VAL A 140 -2.13 24.27 0.28
CA VAL A 140 -1.31 24.50 1.47
C VAL A 140 -1.19 26.01 1.70
N ASP A 141 -1.47 26.45 2.92
CA ASP A 141 -1.25 27.80 3.42
C ASP A 141 -0.43 27.71 4.72
N GLY A 142 0.81 28.14 4.64
CA GLY A 142 1.80 27.92 5.71
C GLY A 142 2.00 26.43 6.01
N ASN A 143 1.62 26.01 7.21
CA ASN A 143 1.68 24.61 7.65
C ASN A 143 0.29 23.94 7.74
N ARG A 144 -0.69 24.43 6.97
CA ARG A 144 -2.05 23.91 6.94
C ARG A 144 -2.48 23.55 5.54
N VAL A 145 -3.19 22.44 5.41
CA VAL A 145 -3.74 21.96 4.14
C VAL A 145 -5.26 21.90 4.19
N SER A 146 -5.89 22.30 3.07
CA SER A 146 -7.34 22.22 2.88
C SER A 146 -7.67 21.63 1.51
N GLY A 147 -8.65 20.76 1.45
CA GLY A 147 -9.12 20.12 0.22
C GLY A 147 -9.82 18.80 0.51
N SER A 148 -10.23 18.11 -0.55
CA SER A 148 -10.87 16.79 -0.47
C SER A 148 -10.10 15.80 -1.31
N LYS A 149 -9.91 14.61 -0.81
CA LYS A 149 -9.30 13.46 -1.50
C LYS A 149 -10.27 12.30 -1.54
N CYS A 150 -10.24 11.55 -2.62
CA CYS A 150 -11.11 10.40 -2.87
C CYS A 150 -10.27 9.15 -3.07
N PHE A 151 -10.90 8.00 -2.89
CA PHE A 151 -10.27 6.70 -3.15
C PHE A 151 -8.96 6.48 -2.38
N ALA A 152 -8.84 7.05 -1.17
CA ALA A 152 -7.68 6.84 -0.31
C ALA A 152 -7.73 5.43 0.30
N PRO A 153 -6.83 4.51 -0.12
CA PRO A 153 -6.89 3.14 0.37
C PRO A 153 -6.47 3.08 1.85
N ASN A 154 -7.28 2.36 2.63
CA ASN A 154 -7.03 2.11 4.06
C ASN A 154 -6.80 3.37 4.92
N ALA A 155 -7.26 4.56 4.48
CA ALA A 155 -7.04 5.80 5.23
C ALA A 155 -7.69 5.78 6.63
N GLY A 156 -8.76 5.02 6.82
CA GLY A 156 -9.44 4.87 8.10
C GLY A 156 -8.59 4.27 9.22
N VAL A 157 -7.58 3.47 8.89
CA VAL A 157 -6.68 2.80 9.86
C VAL A 157 -5.28 3.41 9.88
N ALA A 158 -4.99 4.40 9.04
CA ALA A 158 -3.68 5.04 8.99
C ALA A 158 -3.42 5.96 10.18
N ASP A 159 -2.17 6.13 10.55
CA ASP A 159 -1.69 7.17 11.48
C ASP A 159 -1.17 8.39 10.71
N LEU A 160 -0.56 8.15 9.54
CA LEU A 160 0.05 9.15 8.68
C LEU A 160 -0.52 9.08 7.27
N LEU A 161 -0.96 10.23 6.76
CA LEU A 161 -1.46 10.40 5.40
C LEU A 161 -0.41 11.13 4.54
N LEU A 162 -0.13 10.60 3.35
CA LEU A 162 0.62 11.28 2.31
C LEU A 162 -0.37 11.94 1.35
N VAL A 163 -0.45 13.25 1.40
CA VAL A 163 -1.46 14.05 0.68
C VAL A 163 -0.84 14.71 -0.54
N GLY A 164 -1.46 14.54 -1.71
CA GLY A 164 -1.11 15.30 -2.91
C GLY A 164 -1.62 16.74 -2.81
N VAL A 165 -0.73 17.74 -3.02
CA VAL A 165 -1.07 19.15 -2.88
C VAL A 165 -0.86 19.93 -4.17
N ALA A 166 -1.56 21.06 -4.32
CA ALA A 166 -1.49 21.92 -5.50
C ALA A 166 -0.05 22.28 -5.87
N GLY A 167 0.23 22.30 -7.16
CA GLY A 167 1.60 22.43 -7.68
C GLY A 167 2.34 21.10 -7.81
N GLY A 168 1.64 19.95 -7.59
CA GLY A 168 2.18 18.62 -7.76
C GLY A 168 3.03 18.13 -6.57
N GLY A 169 3.05 18.86 -5.45
CA GLY A 169 3.79 18.47 -4.25
C GLY A 169 3.10 17.41 -3.41
N LEU A 170 3.81 16.95 -2.40
CA LEU A 170 3.32 16.02 -1.38
C LEU A 170 3.48 16.63 0.02
N ALA A 171 2.55 16.34 0.91
CA ALA A 171 2.63 16.73 2.31
C ALA A 171 2.21 15.58 3.23
N LEU A 172 2.84 15.49 4.39
CA LEU A 172 2.46 14.60 5.47
C LEU A 172 1.38 15.24 6.32
N VAL A 173 0.38 14.46 6.69
CA VAL A 173 -0.71 14.88 7.59
C VAL A 173 -0.96 13.76 8.58
N GLU A 174 -0.92 14.06 9.88
CA GLU A 174 -1.35 13.10 10.88
C GLU A 174 -2.87 12.92 10.84
N ARG A 175 -3.34 11.67 10.74
CA ARG A 175 -4.77 11.38 10.68
C ARG A 175 -5.55 11.91 11.90
N GLY A 176 -4.91 11.94 13.06
CA GLY A 176 -5.49 12.44 14.31
C GLY A 176 -5.66 13.96 14.40
N ASP A 177 -5.20 14.74 13.41
CA ASP A 177 -5.39 16.19 13.42
C ASP A 177 -6.88 16.57 13.35
N ALA A 178 -7.26 17.59 14.11
CA ALA A 178 -8.66 18.04 14.20
C ALA A 178 -9.24 18.53 12.86
N GLY A 179 -8.38 18.89 11.90
CA GLY A 179 -8.78 19.29 10.55
C GLY A 179 -8.98 18.13 9.59
N VAL A 180 -8.79 16.87 10.03
CA VAL A 180 -8.96 15.66 9.20
C VAL A 180 -10.29 14.98 9.49
N SER A 181 -11.06 14.70 8.46
CA SER A 181 -12.25 13.86 8.53
C SER A 181 -12.17 12.76 7.46
N ILE A 182 -12.44 11.53 7.85
CA ILE A 182 -12.39 10.36 6.96
C ILE A 182 -13.74 9.67 6.95
N ALA A 183 -14.25 9.40 5.75
CA ALA A 183 -15.48 8.67 5.54
C ALA A 183 -15.26 7.55 4.53
N ASP A 184 -15.67 6.35 4.86
CA ASP A 184 -15.55 5.21 3.97
C ASP A 184 -16.41 5.39 2.72
N GLN A 185 -15.87 4.97 1.58
CA GLN A 185 -16.57 4.89 0.31
C GLN A 185 -16.95 3.42 0.03
N ASN A 186 -18.11 3.24 -0.57
CA ASN A 186 -18.53 1.89 -0.96
C ASN A 186 -17.63 1.36 -2.08
N GLY A 187 -16.90 0.30 -1.78
CA GLY A 187 -16.07 -0.44 -2.71
C GLY A 187 -16.58 -1.87 -2.91
N VAL A 188 -16.24 -2.48 -4.05
CA VAL A 188 -16.55 -3.89 -4.31
C VAL A 188 -15.66 -4.79 -3.45
N ASP A 189 -14.40 -4.44 -3.33
CA ASP A 189 -13.43 -5.15 -2.48
C ASP A 189 -13.51 -4.61 -1.04
N ARG A 190 -14.10 -5.40 -0.16
CA ARG A 190 -14.27 -5.07 1.26
C ARG A 190 -13.02 -5.38 2.09
N THR A 191 -12.04 -6.07 1.52
CA THR A 191 -10.74 -6.35 2.16
C THR A 191 -9.75 -5.21 1.98
N ARG A 192 -10.01 -4.31 1.03
CA ARG A 192 -9.19 -3.13 0.71
C ARG A 192 -10.09 -1.88 0.67
N PRO A 193 -10.59 -1.44 1.83
CA PRO A 193 -11.50 -0.29 1.90
C PRO A 193 -10.83 0.96 1.37
N ILE A 194 -11.64 1.78 0.71
CA ILE A 194 -11.26 3.10 0.22
C ILE A 194 -12.07 4.16 0.96
N SER A 195 -11.49 5.32 1.16
CA SER A 195 -12.11 6.41 1.92
C SER A 195 -12.02 7.74 1.18
N ARG A 196 -12.94 8.63 1.52
CA ARG A 196 -12.82 10.06 1.28
C ARG A 196 -12.12 10.70 2.47
N VAL A 197 -11.17 11.58 2.20
CA VAL A 197 -10.45 12.36 3.21
C VAL A 197 -10.74 13.84 2.99
N GLU A 198 -11.38 14.47 3.95
CA GLU A 198 -11.64 15.91 3.97
C GLU A 198 -10.61 16.60 4.87
N LEU A 199 -10.01 17.65 4.34
CA LEU A 199 -8.95 18.43 5.01
C LEU A 199 -9.45 19.87 5.17
N SER A 200 -9.65 20.31 6.40
CA SER A 200 -10.15 21.65 6.76
C SER A 200 -9.12 22.39 7.60
N GLY A 201 -8.06 22.87 6.97
CA GLY A 201 -6.95 23.50 7.67
C GLY A 201 -6.16 22.54 8.56
N ALA A 202 -6.07 21.25 8.16
CA ALA A 202 -5.29 20.24 8.86
C ALA A 202 -3.81 20.62 8.86
N ARG A 203 -3.11 20.36 9.97
CA ARG A 203 -1.67 20.56 10.04
C ARG A 203 -0.96 19.67 9.05
N CYS A 204 -0.02 20.22 8.31
CA CYS A 204 0.75 19.46 7.33
C CYS A 204 2.22 19.82 7.35
N GLU A 205 3.03 18.87 6.92
CA GLU A 205 4.47 19.01 6.73
C GLU A 205 4.79 18.71 5.26
N PRO A 206 5.10 19.73 4.43
CA PRO A 206 5.45 19.51 3.04
C PRO A 206 6.74 18.68 2.89
N LEU A 207 6.76 17.77 1.91
CA LEU A 207 7.97 17.08 1.46
C LEU A 207 8.70 17.90 0.39
N SER A 208 10.01 17.69 0.29
CA SER A 208 10.83 18.32 -0.73
C SER A 208 10.60 17.71 -2.13
N GLY A 209 11.19 18.33 -3.18
CA GLY A 209 11.22 17.79 -4.54
C GLY A 209 9.94 17.98 -5.37
N GLY A 210 8.84 18.48 -4.78
CA GLY A 210 7.64 18.84 -5.54
C GLY A 210 7.09 17.72 -6.44
N ALA A 211 6.73 18.06 -7.68
CA ALA A 211 6.14 17.13 -8.63
C ALA A 211 7.08 15.97 -9.05
N GLN A 212 8.39 16.13 -8.92
CA GLN A 212 9.33 15.04 -9.20
C GLN A 212 9.19 13.92 -8.18
N THR A 213 9.12 14.26 -6.89
CA THR A 213 8.88 13.28 -5.82
C THR A 213 7.52 12.62 -5.98
N ALA A 214 6.48 13.38 -6.29
CA ALA A 214 5.14 12.82 -6.48
C ALA A 214 5.10 11.84 -7.67
N ARG A 215 5.78 12.14 -8.78
CA ARG A 215 5.93 11.20 -9.90
C ARG A 215 6.70 9.95 -9.52
N HIS A 216 7.78 10.07 -8.77
CA HIS A 216 8.54 8.92 -8.28
C HIS A 216 7.66 7.99 -7.42
N VAL A 217 6.89 8.54 -6.49
CA VAL A 217 5.96 7.78 -5.64
C VAL A 217 4.85 7.12 -6.49
N ARG A 218 4.29 7.86 -7.45
CA ARG A 218 3.29 7.33 -8.39
C ARG A 218 3.84 6.15 -9.19
N ASP A 219 5.03 6.30 -9.77
CA ASP A 219 5.63 5.29 -10.65
C ASP A 219 5.98 4.02 -9.85
N ALA A 220 6.51 4.17 -8.64
CA ALA A 220 6.70 3.05 -7.73
C ALA A 220 5.35 2.38 -7.38
N GLY A 221 4.31 3.16 -7.12
CA GLY A 221 2.97 2.66 -6.86
C GLY A 221 2.39 1.87 -8.04
N LEU A 222 2.61 2.34 -9.27
CA LEU A 222 2.18 1.61 -10.48
C LEU A 222 2.90 0.27 -10.62
N CYS A 223 4.21 0.19 -10.31
CA CYS A 223 4.95 -1.07 -10.29
C CYS A 223 4.38 -2.05 -9.26
N VAL A 224 4.12 -1.59 -8.05
CA VAL A 224 3.56 -2.42 -6.97
C VAL A 224 2.16 -2.91 -7.32
N LEU A 225 1.28 -2.04 -7.84
CA LEU A 225 -0.06 -2.42 -8.27
C LEU A 225 -0.06 -3.41 -9.43
N ALA A 226 0.85 -3.23 -10.40
CA ALA A 226 0.99 -4.15 -11.52
C ALA A 226 1.42 -5.55 -11.05
N ALA A 227 2.35 -5.62 -10.10
CA ALA A 227 2.80 -6.88 -9.51
C ALA A 227 1.68 -7.58 -8.70
N ASP A 228 0.95 -6.84 -7.86
CA ASP A 228 -0.22 -7.35 -7.12
C ASP A 228 -1.29 -7.91 -8.09
N ALA A 229 -1.62 -7.16 -9.13
CA ALA A 229 -2.59 -7.58 -10.14
C ALA A 229 -2.12 -8.82 -10.93
N PHE A 230 -0.84 -8.89 -11.29
CA PHE A 230 -0.25 -10.06 -11.94
C PHE A 230 -0.32 -11.30 -11.03
N GLY A 231 0.02 -11.15 -9.74
CA GLY A 231 -0.10 -12.21 -8.75
C GLY A 231 -1.52 -12.74 -8.65
N ALA A 232 -2.51 -11.85 -8.52
CA ALA A 232 -3.92 -12.21 -8.46
C ALA A 232 -4.39 -12.92 -9.74
N ALA A 233 -4.02 -12.42 -10.92
CA ALA A 233 -4.35 -13.03 -12.20
C ALA A 233 -3.74 -14.43 -12.36
N SER A 234 -2.48 -14.60 -11.96
CA SER A 234 -1.78 -15.89 -11.97
C SER A 234 -2.50 -16.92 -11.09
N LYS A 235 -2.95 -16.51 -9.90
CA LYS A 235 -3.71 -17.39 -9.00
C LYS A 235 -5.06 -17.78 -9.57
N LEU A 236 -5.78 -16.83 -10.18
CA LEU A 236 -7.06 -17.11 -10.83
C LEU A 236 -6.90 -18.08 -12.00
N LEU A 237 -5.86 -17.92 -12.81
CA LEU A 237 -5.54 -18.87 -13.88
C LEU A 237 -5.29 -20.27 -13.32
N GLN A 238 -4.47 -20.40 -12.26
CA GLN A 238 -4.20 -21.70 -11.63
C GLN A 238 -5.49 -22.36 -11.13
N ILE A 239 -6.35 -21.63 -10.42
CA ILE A 239 -7.64 -22.13 -9.94
C ILE A 239 -8.51 -22.62 -11.11
N THR A 240 -8.50 -21.89 -12.22
CA THR A 240 -9.26 -22.26 -13.42
C THR A 240 -8.74 -23.56 -14.04
N LEU A 241 -7.43 -23.71 -14.18
CA LEU A 241 -6.79 -24.92 -14.70
C LEU A 241 -7.09 -26.14 -13.80
N ASP A 242 -6.94 -25.99 -12.49
CA ASP A 242 -7.24 -27.04 -11.52
C ASP A 242 -8.70 -27.47 -11.60
N TYR A 243 -9.62 -26.49 -11.70
CA TYR A 243 -11.05 -26.79 -11.85
C TYR A 243 -11.36 -27.51 -13.15
N THR A 244 -10.86 -27.05 -14.28
CA THR A 244 -11.13 -27.67 -15.59
C THR A 244 -10.54 -29.09 -15.70
N GLY A 245 -9.41 -29.35 -15.04
CA GLY A 245 -8.79 -30.66 -14.94
C GLY A 245 -9.58 -31.65 -14.06
N THR A 246 -10.40 -31.18 -13.12
CA THR A 246 -11.18 -32.03 -12.21
C THR A 246 -12.66 -32.13 -12.59
N ARG A 247 -13.22 -31.07 -13.19
CA ARG A 247 -14.63 -31.03 -13.60
C ARG A 247 -14.88 -31.95 -14.77
N GLN A 248 -15.79 -32.90 -14.61
CA GLN A 248 -16.21 -33.86 -15.66
C GLN A 248 -17.54 -33.44 -16.29
N GLN A 249 -17.57 -33.42 -17.62
CA GLN A 249 -18.78 -33.31 -18.43
C GLN A 249 -18.66 -34.22 -19.64
N PHE A 250 -19.77 -34.78 -20.09
CA PHE A 250 -19.82 -35.71 -21.24
C PHE A 250 -18.85 -36.89 -21.14
N GLY A 251 -18.51 -37.32 -19.91
CA GLY A 251 -17.66 -38.48 -19.65
C GLY A 251 -16.16 -38.22 -19.65
N SER A 252 -15.72 -36.94 -19.74
CA SER A 252 -14.31 -36.53 -19.67
C SER A 252 -14.11 -35.25 -18.88
N PRO A 253 -12.89 -34.97 -18.39
CA PRO A 253 -12.53 -33.63 -17.89
C PRO A 253 -12.78 -32.57 -18.94
N LEU A 254 -12.91 -31.28 -18.50
CA LEU A 254 -13.12 -30.16 -19.42
C LEU A 254 -11.86 -29.81 -20.24
N THR A 255 -10.67 -30.16 -19.73
CA THR A 255 -9.37 -30.03 -20.43
C THR A 255 -8.62 -31.35 -20.36
#